data_758f816a0b33f7d56df4167c4846d3a6
#
_entry.id   758f816a0b33f7d56df4167c4846d3a6
#
_cell.length_a   1.000
_cell.length_b   1.000
_cell.length_c   1.000
_cell.angle_alpha   90.00
_cell.angle_beta   90.00
_cell.angle_gamma   90.00
#
_symmetry.space_group_name_H-M   'P 1'
#
loop_
_entity.id
_entity.type
_entity.pdbx_description
1 polymer ?
#
loop_
_entity_poly.entity_id
_entity_poly.type
_entity_poly.pdbx_seq_one_letter_code
_entity_poly.pdbx_strand_id
1 'polypeptide(L)'
;TYKNRLYWKHMLKLETDKERLLLCYQINQQIVQGRFPLSRDLALELASLMAQIDMGDIGEKSKGTSLQAIDKFYPYRYRDVLTPDGLKELQEVLATKWALLKGRSVLDCVRIYMTCARKWNFFGAALFQAKPRHMDQAMVWLAVSEDALHILDLSSMLPLARYSYSSVMTFGGLQD
;
A
#
# COMPACT_ATOMS: atom_id res chain seq x y z
N THR A 1 -19.41 3.93 -6.70
CA THR A 1 -18.15 3.47 -7.32
C THR A 1 -17.99 1.97 -7.12
N TYR A 2 -17.87 1.23 -8.20
CA TYR A 2 -17.58 -0.19 -8.17
C TYR A 2 -16.14 -0.41 -7.66
N LYS A 3 -15.99 -1.21 -6.61
CA LYS A 3 -14.68 -1.56 -6.04
C LYS A 3 -14.61 -3.06 -5.82
N ASN A 4 -13.49 -3.66 -6.18
CA ASN A 4 -13.17 -5.01 -5.73
C ASN A 4 -12.92 -4.97 -4.22
N ARG A 5 -13.78 -5.61 -3.45
CA ARG A 5 -13.63 -5.70 -1.99
C ARG A 5 -12.58 -6.72 -1.57
N LEU A 6 -12.44 -7.78 -2.35
CA LEU A 6 -11.54 -8.89 -2.09
C LEU A 6 -10.70 -9.14 -3.33
N TYR A 7 -9.39 -9.13 -3.17
CA TYR A 7 -8.43 -9.55 -4.17
C TYR A 7 -7.35 -10.39 -3.48
N TRP A 8 -7.26 -11.64 -3.91
CA TRP A 8 -6.36 -12.61 -3.33
C TRP A 8 -5.07 -12.74 -4.15
N LYS A 9 -3.95 -13.05 -3.50
CA LYS A 9 -2.65 -13.25 -4.16
C LYS A 9 -2.71 -14.20 -5.36
N HIS A 10 -3.53 -15.23 -5.25
CA HIS A 10 -3.57 -16.33 -6.22
C HIS A 10 -4.66 -16.21 -7.29
N MET A 11 -5.64 -15.32 -7.11
CA MET A 11 -6.77 -15.17 -8.04
C MET A 11 -6.47 -14.25 -9.25
N LEU A 12 -5.33 -13.60 -9.27
CA LEU A 12 -5.00 -12.54 -10.23
C LEU A 12 -4.44 -13.04 -11.58
N LYS A 13 -4.62 -14.32 -11.91
CA LYS A 13 -4.08 -14.91 -13.16
C LYS A 13 -4.85 -14.55 -14.42
N LEU A 14 -6.09 -14.06 -14.30
CA LEU A 14 -7.00 -13.84 -15.43
C LEU A 14 -7.38 -12.37 -15.63
N GLU A 15 -6.66 -11.44 -15.03
CA GLU A 15 -6.97 -10.01 -15.10
C GLU A 15 -6.61 -9.41 -16.47
N THR A 16 -7.52 -8.61 -17.00
CA THR A 16 -7.24 -7.72 -18.13
C THR A 16 -6.35 -6.55 -17.69
N ASP A 17 -5.69 -5.90 -18.66
CA ASP A 17 -4.84 -4.73 -18.39
C ASP A 17 -5.64 -3.58 -17.74
N LYS A 18 -6.91 -3.42 -18.10
CA LYS A 18 -7.82 -2.42 -17.48
C LYS A 18 -8.12 -2.75 -16.03
N GLU A 19 -8.37 -4.01 -15.72
CA GLU A 19 -8.61 -4.46 -14.33
C GLU A 19 -7.37 -4.26 -13.46
N ARG A 20 -6.18 -4.55 -13.99
CA ARG A 20 -4.90 -4.29 -13.29
C ARG A 20 -4.70 -2.80 -13.02
N LEU A 21 -4.99 -1.94 -14.00
CA LEU A 21 -4.90 -0.49 -13.82
C LEU A 21 -5.86 0.00 -12.73
N LEU A 22 -7.11 -0.44 -12.74
CA LEU A 22 -8.10 -0.10 -11.71
C LEU A 22 -7.67 -0.61 -10.34
N LEU A 23 -7.09 -1.79 -10.27
CA LEU A 23 -6.56 -2.35 -9.04
C LEU A 23 -5.38 -1.54 -8.52
N CYS A 24 -4.47 -1.06 -9.38
CA CYS A 24 -3.41 -0.15 -8.99
C CYS A 24 -3.95 1.13 -8.32
N TYR A 25 -4.95 1.75 -8.89
CA TYR A 25 -5.60 2.93 -8.28
C TYR A 25 -6.28 2.61 -6.95
N GLN A 26 -6.92 1.46 -6.84
CA GLN A 26 -7.55 1.02 -5.59
C GLN A 26 -6.51 0.75 -4.50
N ILE A 27 -5.42 0.06 -4.81
CA ILE A 27 -4.32 -0.18 -3.89
C ILE A 27 -3.68 1.14 -3.47
N ASN A 28 -3.42 2.03 -4.43
CA ASN A 28 -2.86 3.34 -4.13
C ASN A 28 -3.74 4.15 -3.17
N GLN A 29 -5.05 4.13 -3.35
CA GLN A 29 -5.98 4.80 -2.44
C GLN A 29 -5.88 4.23 -1.01
N GLN A 30 -5.75 2.93 -0.87
CA GLN A 30 -5.56 2.29 0.44
C GLN A 30 -4.22 2.64 1.08
N ILE A 31 -3.15 2.70 0.27
CA ILE A 31 -1.80 3.12 0.72
C ILE A 31 -1.84 4.55 1.26
N VAL A 32 -2.38 5.48 0.48
CA VAL A 32 -2.45 6.91 0.84
C VAL A 32 -3.27 7.12 2.12
N GLN A 33 -4.36 6.39 2.27
CA GLN A 33 -5.24 6.45 3.46
C GLN A 33 -4.68 5.71 4.69
N GLY A 34 -3.51 5.10 4.59
CA GLY A 34 -2.89 4.36 5.69
C GLY A 34 -3.53 3.01 6.02
N ARG A 35 -4.41 2.51 5.16
CA ARG A 35 -5.03 1.18 5.31
C ARG A 35 -4.14 0.04 4.80
N PHE A 36 -3.04 0.38 4.16
CA PHE A 36 -2.07 -0.53 3.58
C PHE A 36 -0.68 -0.08 4.06
N PRO A 37 -0.26 -0.46 5.27
CA PRO A 37 0.93 0.07 5.91
C PRO A 37 2.21 -0.57 5.34
N LEU A 38 2.71 0.03 4.28
CA LEU A 38 3.97 -0.33 3.63
C LEU A 38 5.18 0.28 4.35
N SER A 39 6.37 -0.28 4.09
CA SER A 39 7.63 0.40 4.37
C SER A 39 7.77 1.68 3.53
N ARG A 40 8.57 2.64 4.03
CA ARG A 40 8.82 3.91 3.32
C ARG A 40 9.40 3.69 1.94
N ASP A 41 10.35 2.76 1.80
CA ASP A 41 11.02 2.49 0.53
C ASP A 41 10.05 1.92 -0.51
N LEU A 42 9.23 0.95 -0.11
CA LEU A 42 8.21 0.38 -0.99
C LEU A 42 7.13 1.39 -1.35
N ALA A 43 6.70 2.21 -0.38
CA ALA A 43 5.74 3.28 -0.62
C ALA A 43 6.26 4.30 -1.64
N LEU A 44 7.54 4.65 -1.57
CA LEU A 44 8.18 5.57 -2.50
C LEU A 44 8.31 4.96 -3.92
N GLU A 45 8.65 3.69 -4.01
CA GLU A 45 8.72 2.98 -5.28
C GLU A 45 7.35 2.90 -5.96
N LEU A 46 6.31 2.54 -5.22
CA LEU A 46 4.94 2.50 -5.72
C LEU A 46 4.41 3.89 -6.09
N ALA A 47 4.76 4.92 -5.33
CA ALA A 47 4.39 6.31 -5.65
C ALA A 47 5.03 6.78 -6.96
N SER A 48 6.30 6.44 -7.21
CA SER A 48 6.97 6.79 -8.46
C SER A 48 6.34 6.10 -9.68
N LEU A 49 5.95 4.83 -9.54
CA LEU A 49 5.23 4.08 -10.56
C LEU A 49 3.85 4.68 -10.85
N MET A 50 3.10 5.05 -9.82
CA MET A 50 1.81 5.72 -9.99
C MET A 50 1.94 7.09 -10.63
N ALA A 51 3.00 7.83 -10.32
CA ALA A 51 3.29 9.10 -10.97
C ALA A 51 3.53 8.92 -12.48
N GLN A 52 4.28 7.90 -12.88
CA GLN A 52 4.49 7.56 -14.29
C GLN A 52 3.18 7.13 -14.97
N ILE A 53 2.34 6.36 -14.29
CA ILE A 53 1.06 5.88 -14.83
C ILE A 53 0.07 7.04 -15.04
N ASP A 54 -0.03 7.95 -14.07
CA ASP A 54 -1.04 9.01 -14.05
C ASP A 54 -0.61 10.29 -14.77
N MET A 55 0.65 10.67 -14.64
CA MET A 55 1.21 11.93 -15.13
C MET A 55 2.14 11.77 -16.35
N GLY A 56 2.58 10.55 -16.65
CA GLY A 56 3.55 10.28 -17.73
C GLY A 56 4.99 10.60 -17.33
N ASP A 57 5.81 10.88 -18.33
CA ASP A 57 7.23 11.17 -18.13
C ASP A 57 7.45 12.44 -17.32
N ILE A 58 8.39 12.40 -16.39
CA ILE A 58 8.79 13.58 -15.63
C ILE A 58 9.44 14.61 -16.56
N GLY A 59 8.89 15.83 -16.57
CA GLY A 59 9.41 16.94 -17.35
C GLY A 59 10.56 17.67 -16.64
N GLU A 60 11.28 18.52 -17.39
CA GLU A 60 12.40 19.31 -16.86
C GLU A 60 12.00 20.32 -15.76
N LYS A 61 10.73 20.71 -15.68
CA LYS A 61 10.18 21.61 -14.64
C LYS A 61 9.60 20.85 -13.44
N SER A 62 10.34 19.90 -12.91
CA SER A 62 9.85 18.83 -12.04
C SER A 62 9.49 19.20 -10.59
N LYS A 63 9.90 20.35 -10.06
CA LYS A 63 9.74 20.63 -8.60
C LYS A 63 8.27 20.66 -8.14
N GLY A 64 7.39 21.33 -8.86
CA GLY A 64 5.96 21.36 -8.53
C GLY A 64 5.25 20.04 -8.79
N THR A 65 5.65 19.33 -9.84
CA THR A 65 5.08 18.04 -10.24
C THR A 65 5.44 16.93 -9.24
N SER A 66 6.66 16.93 -8.71
CA SER A 66 7.09 15.98 -7.68
C SER A 66 6.29 16.15 -6.37
N LEU A 67 6.00 17.41 -5.99
CA LEU A 67 5.17 17.68 -4.82
C LEU A 67 3.74 17.18 -5.02
N GLN A 68 3.14 17.40 -6.18
CA GLN A 68 1.81 16.90 -6.52
C GLN A 68 1.77 15.36 -6.49
N ALA A 69 2.81 14.69 -6.97
CA ALA A 69 2.91 13.25 -6.93
C ALA A 69 3.00 12.72 -5.48
N ILE A 70 3.75 13.38 -4.61
CA ILE A 70 3.81 13.05 -3.19
C ILE A 70 2.45 13.22 -2.54
N ASP A 71 1.76 14.33 -2.79
CA ASP A 71 0.43 14.59 -2.25
C ASP A 71 -0.61 13.56 -2.69
N LYS A 72 -0.49 13.04 -3.88
CA LYS A 72 -1.45 12.14 -4.50
C LYS A 72 -1.19 10.66 -4.21
N PHE A 73 0.08 10.25 -4.09
CA PHE A 73 0.48 8.84 -4.11
C PHE A 73 1.28 8.38 -2.90
N TYR A 74 1.81 9.29 -2.09
CA TYR A 74 2.60 8.94 -0.92
C TYR A 74 1.73 8.89 0.34
N PRO A 75 1.95 7.92 1.28
CA PRO A 75 1.12 7.79 2.48
C PRO A 75 1.15 9.03 3.37
N TYR A 76 -0.01 9.50 3.80
CA TYR A 76 -0.13 10.63 4.72
C TYR A 76 0.63 10.40 6.02
N ARG A 77 0.60 9.18 6.58
CA ARG A 77 1.29 8.85 7.84
C ARG A 77 2.80 9.14 7.81
N TYR A 78 3.44 9.04 6.65
CA TYR A 78 4.87 9.35 6.50
C TYR A 78 5.11 10.80 6.12
N ARG A 79 4.18 11.39 5.39
CA ARG A 79 4.26 12.79 4.97
C ARG A 79 4.07 13.75 6.13
N ASP A 80 3.10 13.49 7.02
CA ASP A 80 2.72 14.40 8.11
C ASP A 80 3.80 14.52 9.20
N VAL A 81 4.75 13.60 9.25
CA VAL A 81 5.88 13.64 10.19
C VAL A 81 7.17 14.19 9.55
N LEU A 82 7.14 14.59 8.28
CA LEU A 82 8.32 15.14 7.60
C LEU A 82 8.55 16.59 7.98
N THR A 83 9.84 16.91 8.22
CA THR A 83 10.31 18.30 8.26
C THR A 83 10.34 18.90 6.84
N PRO A 84 10.38 20.24 6.68
CA PRO A 84 10.51 20.85 5.36
C PRO A 84 11.73 20.36 4.56
N ASP A 85 12.85 20.10 5.23
CA ASP A 85 14.04 19.55 4.59
C ASP A 85 13.87 18.08 4.21
N GLY A 86 13.25 17.28 5.06
CA GLY A 86 12.87 15.91 4.76
C GLY A 86 11.91 15.80 3.57
N LEU A 87 10.99 16.76 3.41
CA LEU A 87 10.10 16.81 2.26
C LEU A 87 10.86 17.12 0.96
N LYS A 88 11.85 18.01 0.99
CA LYS A 88 12.71 18.27 -0.17
C LYS A 88 13.51 17.07 -0.59
N GLU A 89 14.13 16.38 0.37
CA GLU A 89 14.85 15.14 0.13
C GLU A 89 13.94 14.06 -0.48
N LEU A 90 12.74 13.90 0.05
CA LEU A 90 11.74 12.98 -0.50
C LEU A 90 11.37 13.33 -1.96
N GLN A 91 11.20 14.61 -2.26
CA GLN A 91 10.92 15.08 -3.63
C GLN A 91 12.06 14.72 -4.59
N GLU A 92 13.31 14.92 -4.18
CA GLU A 92 14.49 14.59 -4.99
C GLU A 92 14.61 13.09 -5.24
N VAL A 93 14.43 12.27 -4.22
CA VAL A 93 14.45 10.81 -4.35
C VAL A 93 13.31 10.32 -5.24
N LEU A 94 12.11 10.85 -5.07
CA LEU A 94 10.96 10.51 -5.93
C LEU A 94 11.23 10.90 -7.38
N ALA A 95 11.73 12.11 -7.62
CA ALA A 95 12.06 12.59 -8.95
C ALA A 95 13.12 11.72 -9.64
N THR A 96 14.12 11.27 -8.90
CA THR A 96 15.16 10.36 -9.39
C THR A 96 14.57 9.01 -9.78
N LYS A 97 13.75 8.41 -8.93
CA LYS A 97 13.08 7.13 -9.21
C LYS A 97 12.10 7.25 -10.40
N TRP A 98 11.36 8.34 -10.47
CA TRP A 98 10.45 8.61 -11.56
C TRP A 98 11.18 8.82 -12.90
N ALA A 99 12.31 9.51 -12.88
CA ALA A 99 13.15 9.72 -14.07
C ALA A 99 13.68 8.39 -14.64
N LEU A 100 13.96 7.40 -13.82
CA LEU A 100 14.34 6.06 -14.24
C LEU A 100 13.23 5.30 -15.00
N LEU A 101 11.99 5.73 -14.83
CA LEU A 101 10.81 5.16 -15.51
C LEU A 101 10.49 5.87 -16.83
N LYS A 102 11.24 6.91 -17.20
CA LYS A 102 11.00 7.67 -18.43
C LYS A 102 10.96 6.76 -19.65
N GLY A 103 9.95 6.96 -20.49
CA GLY A 103 9.72 6.18 -21.71
C GLY A 103 9.02 4.83 -21.48
N ARG A 104 8.75 4.43 -20.24
CA ARG A 104 7.98 3.21 -19.98
C ARG A 104 6.49 3.44 -20.24
N SER A 105 5.85 2.47 -20.86
CA SER A 105 4.42 2.50 -21.12
C SER A 105 3.62 2.35 -19.81
N VAL A 106 2.36 2.81 -19.83
CA VAL A 106 1.43 2.62 -18.71
C VAL A 106 1.30 1.13 -18.34
N LEU A 107 1.21 0.25 -19.34
CA LEU A 107 1.06 -1.19 -19.12
C LEU A 107 2.28 -1.79 -18.43
N ASP A 108 3.49 -1.39 -18.82
CA ASP A 108 4.71 -1.85 -18.15
C ASP A 108 4.77 -1.40 -16.70
N CYS A 109 4.44 -0.14 -16.45
CA CYS A 109 4.38 0.41 -15.09
C CYS A 109 3.32 -0.29 -14.23
N VAL A 110 2.15 -0.59 -14.77
CA VAL A 110 1.10 -1.37 -14.09
C VAL A 110 1.62 -2.77 -13.71
N ARG A 111 2.30 -3.45 -14.61
CA ARG A 111 2.89 -4.77 -14.34
C ARG A 111 3.94 -4.72 -13.23
N ILE A 112 4.83 -3.73 -13.28
CA ILE A 112 5.86 -3.52 -12.25
C ILE A 112 5.21 -3.18 -10.92
N TYR A 113 4.21 -2.30 -10.91
CA TYR A 113 3.46 -1.92 -9.71
C TYR A 113 2.83 -3.14 -9.03
N MET A 114 2.13 -3.96 -9.79
CA MET A 114 1.49 -5.17 -9.26
C MET A 114 2.52 -6.17 -8.74
N THR A 115 3.65 -6.32 -9.42
CA THR A 115 4.74 -7.18 -8.98
C THR A 115 5.33 -6.70 -7.66
N CYS A 116 5.57 -5.40 -7.51
CA CYS A 116 6.08 -4.80 -6.28
C CYS A 116 5.06 -4.87 -5.13
N ALA A 117 3.79 -4.57 -5.41
CA ALA A 117 2.74 -4.63 -4.41
C ALA A 117 2.54 -6.05 -3.86
N ARG A 118 2.62 -7.07 -4.72
CA ARG A 118 2.50 -8.48 -4.32
C ARG A 118 3.67 -9.01 -3.48
N LYS A 119 4.80 -8.33 -3.48
CA LYS A 119 5.92 -8.67 -2.58
C LYS A 119 5.62 -8.35 -1.12
N TRP A 120 4.67 -7.48 -0.87
CA TRP A 120 4.25 -7.20 0.48
C TRP A 120 3.51 -8.42 1.08
N ASN A 121 3.95 -8.83 2.27
CA ASN A 121 3.49 -10.07 2.91
C ASN A 121 1.98 -10.13 3.15
N PHE A 122 1.34 -8.96 3.32
CA PHE A 122 -0.10 -8.85 3.62
C PHE A 122 -0.90 -8.33 2.42
N PHE A 123 -0.36 -8.45 1.21
CA PHE A 123 -1.09 -8.14 -0.01
C PHE A 123 -2.38 -8.96 -0.09
N GLY A 124 -3.49 -8.28 -0.31
CA GLY A 124 -4.82 -8.90 -0.35
C GLY A 124 -5.45 -9.12 1.04
N ALA A 125 -4.72 -8.93 2.14
CA ALA A 125 -5.29 -8.99 3.47
C ALA A 125 -6.11 -7.74 3.80
N ALA A 126 -7.19 -7.92 4.55
CA ALA A 126 -7.91 -6.82 5.17
C ALA A 126 -7.28 -6.48 6.52
N LEU A 127 -6.93 -5.21 6.71
CA LEU A 127 -6.25 -4.73 7.90
C LEU A 127 -7.19 -3.88 8.75
N PHE A 128 -7.24 -4.20 10.04
CA PHE A 128 -8.04 -3.49 11.03
C PHE A 128 -7.18 -3.16 12.25
N GLN A 129 -7.35 -1.98 12.80
CA GLN A 129 -6.80 -1.68 14.11
C GLN A 129 -7.74 -2.24 15.18
N ALA A 130 -7.19 -2.98 16.12
CA ALA A 130 -7.93 -3.62 17.20
C ALA A 130 -7.22 -3.47 18.53
N LYS A 131 -7.99 -3.51 19.61
CA LYS A 131 -7.48 -3.56 20.99
C LYS A 131 -7.82 -4.92 21.58
N PRO A 132 -6.86 -5.82 21.69
CA PRO A 132 -7.11 -7.13 22.30
C PRO A 132 -7.43 -6.98 23.78
N ARG A 133 -8.42 -7.74 24.27
CA ARG A 133 -8.82 -7.68 25.69
C ARG A 133 -7.74 -8.15 26.67
N HIS A 134 -6.84 -9.00 26.24
CA HIS A 134 -5.84 -9.67 27.07
C HIS A 134 -4.40 -9.22 26.83
N MET A 135 -4.17 -8.29 25.95
CA MET A 135 -2.85 -7.66 25.77
C MET A 135 -2.87 -6.31 26.46
N ASP A 136 -1.90 -6.03 27.32
CA ASP A 136 -1.77 -4.81 28.12
C ASP A 136 -2.01 -3.52 27.32
N GLN A 137 -3.27 -3.23 27.09
CA GLN A 137 -3.79 -1.99 26.48
C GLN A 137 -3.23 -1.54 25.13
N ALA A 138 -2.31 -2.29 24.51
CA ALA A 138 -1.69 -1.91 23.23
C ALA A 138 -2.65 -2.17 22.06
N MET A 139 -2.77 -1.18 21.16
CA MET A 139 -3.42 -1.35 19.86
C MET A 139 -2.54 -2.22 18.96
N VAL A 140 -3.16 -3.06 18.15
CA VAL A 140 -2.50 -3.94 17.19
C VAL A 140 -3.16 -3.82 15.83
N TRP A 141 -2.46 -4.27 14.78
CA TRP A 141 -3.06 -4.57 13.48
C TRP A 141 -3.58 -6.01 13.46
N LEU A 142 -4.83 -6.15 13.07
CA LEU A 142 -5.45 -7.42 12.75
C LEU A 142 -5.48 -7.57 11.23
N ALA A 143 -4.72 -8.52 10.70
CA ALA A 143 -4.67 -8.80 9.27
C ALA A 143 -5.43 -10.09 8.95
N VAL A 144 -6.51 -9.96 8.21
CA VAL A 144 -7.33 -11.08 7.73
C VAL A 144 -6.90 -11.40 6.31
N SER A 145 -6.14 -12.47 6.13
CA SER A 145 -5.70 -12.95 4.83
C SER A 145 -6.55 -14.14 4.34
N GLU A 146 -6.22 -14.66 3.17
CA GLU A 146 -6.96 -15.80 2.60
C GLU A 146 -6.79 -17.10 3.38
N ASP A 147 -5.71 -17.27 4.14
CA ASP A 147 -5.34 -18.51 4.83
C ASP A 147 -5.27 -18.41 6.35
N ALA A 148 -5.10 -17.21 6.89
CA ALA A 148 -4.88 -17.02 8.31
C ALA A 148 -5.25 -15.63 8.81
N LEU A 149 -5.42 -15.54 10.12
CA LEU A 149 -5.52 -14.30 10.87
C LEU A 149 -4.16 -13.97 11.48
N HIS A 150 -3.66 -12.76 11.25
CA HIS A 150 -2.39 -12.30 11.80
C HIS A 150 -2.62 -11.15 12.78
N ILE A 151 -1.90 -11.16 13.88
CA ILE A 151 -1.81 -10.03 14.80
C ILE A 151 -0.43 -9.43 14.64
N LEU A 152 -0.37 -8.13 14.35
CA LEU A 152 0.86 -7.41 14.08
C LEU A 152 1.03 -6.26 15.05
N ASP A 153 2.27 -5.97 15.39
CA ASP A 153 2.60 -4.77 16.14
C ASP A 153 2.20 -3.51 15.37
N LEU A 154 1.61 -2.54 16.06
CA LEU A 154 1.05 -1.34 15.43
C LEU A 154 2.11 -0.48 14.73
N SER A 155 3.29 -0.38 15.31
CA SER A 155 4.36 0.50 14.85
C SER A 155 5.33 -0.19 13.89
N SER A 156 5.77 -1.39 14.24
CA SER A 156 6.78 -2.14 13.50
C SER A 156 6.22 -3.04 12.41
N MET A 157 4.93 -3.35 12.45
CA MET A 157 4.26 -4.35 11.58
C MET A 157 4.84 -5.77 11.71
N LEU A 158 5.61 -6.03 12.78
CA LEU A 158 6.13 -7.36 13.03
C LEU A 158 5.01 -8.29 13.52
N PRO A 159 4.98 -9.54 13.04
CA PRO A 159 3.96 -10.50 13.45
C PRO A 159 4.14 -10.87 14.92
N LEU A 160 3.08 -10.67 15.73
CA LEU A 160 3.00 -11.07 17.12
C LEU A 160 2.39 -12.46 17.25
N ALA A 161 1.39 -12.77 16.43
CA ALA A 161 0.73 -14.06 16.41
C ALA A 161 0.12 -14.36 15.03
N ARG A 162 -0.02 -15.64 14.73
CA ARG A 162 -0.70 -16.13 13.53
C ARG A 162 -1.63 -17.27 13.90
N TYR A 163 -2.87 -17.19 13.45
CA TYR A 163 -3.88 -18.22 13.65
C TYR A 163 -4.40 -18.70 12.30
N SER A 164 -4.16 -19.97 11.96
CA SER A 164 -4.81 -20.59 10.81
C SER A 164 -6.30 -20.70 11.03
N TYR A 165 -7.12 -20.63 9.99
CA TYR A 165 -8.58 -20.74 10.16
C TYR A 165 -9.02 -22.10 10.72
N SER A 166 -8.23 -23.15 10.51
CA SER A 166 -8.47 -24.45 11.13
C SER A 166 -8.32 -24.45 12.66
N SER A 167 -7.57 -23.50 13.23
CA SER A 167 -7.39 -23.35 14.67
C SER A 167 -8.37 -22.35 15.32
N VAL A 168 -9.13 -21.60 14.52
CA VAL A 168 -10.15 -20.67 15.01
C VAL A 168 -11.45 -21.43 15.21
N MET A 169 -11.85 -21.63 16.46
CA MET A 169 -13.06 -22.39 16.80
C MET A 169 -14.34 -21.57 16.67
N THR A 170 -14.30 -20.31 17.06
CA THR A 170 -15.42 -19.37 16.96
C THR A 170 -14.96 -17.97 16.68
N PHE A 171 -15.74 -17.25 15.89
CA PHE A 171 -15.59 -15.82 15.71
C PHE A 171 -17.00 -15.20 15.65
N GLY A 172 -17.13 -13.99 16.17
CA GLY A 172 -18.37 -13.25 16.24
C GLY A 172 -18.35 -12.32 17.42
N GLY A 173 -19.05 -11.20 17.35
CA GLY A 173 -19.27 -10.26 18.43
C GLY A 173 -20.66 -10.38 18.98
N LEU A 174 -20.81 -10.30 20.30
CA LEU A 174 -22.07 -9.85 20.90
C LEU A 174 -22.19 -8.37 20.56
N GLN A 175 -23.27 -8.00 19.90
CA GLN A 175 -23.65 -6.59 19.80
C GLN A 175 -24.03 -6.15 21.23
N ASP A 176 -23.22 -5.29 21.83
CA ASP A 176 -23.60 -4.49 22.98
C ASP A 176 -24.25 -3.21 22.49
#